data_b3f955491b93489b814a231c961c0a0c
#
_entry.id   b3f955491b93489b814a231c961c0a0c
#
_cell.length_a   1.000
_cell.length_b   1.000
_cell.length_c   1.000
_cell.angle_alpha   90.00
_cell.angle_beta   90.00
_cell.angle_gamma   90.00
#
_symmetry.space_group_name_H-M   'P 1'
#
loop_
_entity.id
_entity.type
_entity.pdbx_description
1 polymer ?
#
loop_
_entity_poly.entity_id
_entity_poly.type
_entity_poly.pdbx_seq_one_letter_code
_entity_poly.pdbx_strand_id
1 'polypeptide(L)'
;MQTSIRKKKRDKYIAGLLLVCGLLLFGKKQVFAESGSIYTCSITTSYTHPVTGVIEDSGGEASAATGQGMAESAVGTQGILEVTDSGKYYLTVRFSLMDYASRHDISVQNVGDSTWSSTSVTTTATGADGSGSTEDACIEVPSESCIMRCSMYVEPMGRNVIFYFYPGDYQSGNQTDFKTVNVMGTSEGSKKAQEIKTEQNDTDKLDESSRET
;
A
#
# COMPACT_ATOMS: atom_id res chain seq x y z
N MET A 1 16.42 45.29 48.02
CA MET A 1 17.30 44.49 47.11
C MET A 1 16.79 43.09 46.80
N GLN A 2 15.80 42.54 47.51
CA GLN A 2 15.26 41.16 47.30
C GLN A 2 14.22 41.04 46.16
N THR A 3 13.53 42.10 45.77
CA THR A 3 12.48 42.05 44.74
C THR A 3 13.01 41.92 43.33
N SER A 4 14.21 42.41 43.02
CA SER A 4 14.84 42.35 41.70
C SER A 4 15.33 40.95 41.34
N ILE A 5 15.79 40.16 42.33
CA ILE A 5 16.30 38.79 42.10
C ILE A 5 15.17 37.81 41.81
N ARG A 6 13.99 37.98 42.42
CA ARG A 6 12.83 37.13 42.19
C ARG A 6 12.23 37.35 40.79
N LYS A 7 12.23 38.57 40.28
CA LYS A 7 11.73 38.91 38.94
C LYS A 7 12.61 38.27 37.88
N LYS A 8 13.94 38.38 38.01
CA LYS A 8 14.93 37.80 37.05
C LYS A 8 14.91 36.27 37.00
N LYS A 9 14.57 35.56 38.11
CA LYS A 9 14.37 34.13 38.13
C LYS A 9 13.07 33.72 37.42
N ARG A 10 11.96 34.41 37.67
CA ARG A 10 10.66 34.17 37.02
C ARG A 10 10.75 34.28 35.49
N ASP A 11 11.43 35.33 35.02
CA ASP A 11 11.58 35.57 33.57
C ASP A 11 12.38 34.46 32.86
N LYS A 12 13.37 33.84 33.54
CA LYS A 12 14.12 32.69 33.04
C LYS A 12 13.26 31.43 32.95
N TYR A 13 12.36 31.17 33.89
CA TYR A 13 11.46 30.02 33.86
C TYR A 13 10.36 30.21 32.81
N ILE A 14 9.85 31.43 32.62
CA ILE A 14 8.87 31.74 31.58
C ILE A 14 9.51 31.60 30.19
N ALA A 15 10.74 32.08 29.97
CA ALA A 15 11.47 31.90 28.72
C ALA A 15 11.79 30.44 28.44
N GLY A 16 12.16 29.64 29.46
CA GLY A 16 12.38 28.20 29.34
C GLY A 16 11.10 27.44 29.02
N LEU A 17 9.97 27.78 29.63
CA LEU A 17 8.66 27.17 29.38
C LEU A 17 8.17 27.46 27.96
N LEU A 18 8.34 28.69 27.47
CA LEU A 18 7.99 29.06 26.09
C LEU A 18 8.87 28.36 25.06
N LEU A 19 10.16 28.14 25.35
CA LEU A 19 11.05 27.37 24.45
C LEU A 19 10.66 25.90 24.39
N VAL A 20 10.29 25.28 25.50
CA VAL A 20 9.83 23.87 25.54
C VAL A 20 8.48 23.71 24.85
N CYS A 21 7.53 24.65 25.04
CA CYS A 21 6.27 24.66 24.30
C CYS A 21 6.49 24.84 22.79
N GLY A 22 7.44 25.68 22.37
CA GLY A 22 7.79 25.86 20.95
C GLY A 22 8.35 24.61 20.32
N LEU A 23 9.15 23.82 21.05
CA LEU A 23 9.71 22.54 20.56
C LEU A 23 8.66 21.41 20.44
N LEU A 24 7.58 21.45 21.21
CA LEU A 24 6.49 20.45 21.14
C LEU A 24 5.53 20.70 19.96
N LEU A 25 5.57 21.86 19.31
CA LEU A 25 4.72 22.19 18.17
C LEU A 25 5.33 21.76 16.82
N PHE A 26 6.60 21.30 16.78
CA PHE A 26 7.28 20.92 15.54
C PHE A 26 7.23 19.42 15.23
N GLY A 27 6.34 18.63 15.81
CA GLY A 27 6.40 17.15 15.78
C GLY A 27 5.32 16.40 15.03
N LYS A 28 4.35 17.05 14.41
CA LYS A 28 3.36 16.32 13.58
C LYS A 28 3.53 16.72 12.12
N LYS A 29 4.29 15.94 11.36
CA LYS A 29 4.14 15.92 9.91
C LYS A 29 2.70 15.47 9.64
N GLN A 30 1.80 16.39 9.38
CA GLN A 30 0.53 16.06 8.75
C GLN A 30 0.88 15.60 7.33
N VAL A 31 0.75 14.31 7.09
CA VAL A 31 0.74 13.78 5.72
C VAL A 31 -0.61 14.22 5.15
N PHE A 32 -0.59 15.23 4.30
CA PHE A 32 -1.74 15.56 3.46
C PHE A 32 -1.72 14.58 2.29
N ALA A 33 -2.88 14.02 1.96
CA ALA A 33 -3.04 13.29 0.74
C ALA A 33 -2.72 14.22 -0.45
N GLU A 34 -1.91 13.73 -1.38
CA GLU A 34 -1.50 14.46 -2.58
C GLU A 34 -2.53 14.24 -3.70
N SER A 35 -2.48 15.08 -4.75
CA SER A 35 -3.15 14.76 -6.02
C SER A 35 -2.47 13.53 -6.64
N GLY A 36 -3.22 12.77 -7.44
CA GLY A 36 -2.68 11.59 -8.07
C GLY A 36 -3.76 10.70 -8.68
N SER A 37 -3.38 9.49 -9.02
CA SER A 37 -4.25 8.49 -9.62
C SER A 37 -4.41 7.28 -8.72
N ILE A 38 -5.58 6.65 -8.80
CA ILE A 38 -5.92 5.44 -8.04
C ILE A 38 -6.32 4.36 -9.03
N TYR A 39 -5.82 3.16 -8.78
CA TYR A 39 -6.13 1.98 -9.59
C TYR A 39 -6.55 0.84 -8.67
N THR A 40 -7.59 0.12 -9.05
CA THR A 40 -7.87 -1.22 -8.54
C THR A 40 -6.98 -2.21 -9.27
N CYS A 41 -6.43 -3.19 -8.57
CA CYS A 41 -5.58 -4.21 -9.16
C CYS A 41 -5.89 -5.61 -8.62
N SER A 42 -5.55 -6.64 -9.41
CA SER A 42 -5.48 -8.01 -8.91
C SER A 42 -4.23 -8.19 -8.06
N ILE A 43 -4.29 -9.06 -7.07
CA ILE A 43 -3.14 -9.48 -6.27
C ILE A 43 -2.94 -10.98 -6.49
N THR A 44 -1.78 -11.34 -6.98
CA THR A 44 -1.35 -12.74 -7.11
C THR A 44 -0.39 -13.08 -5.99
N THR A 45 -0.63 -14.19 -5.30
CA THR A 45 0.25 -14.72 -4.25
C THR A 45 1.03 -15.92 -4.76
N SER A 46 2.26 -16.08 -4.29
CA SER A 46 3.12 -17.20 -4.66
C SER A 46 4.01 -17.62 -3.50
N TYR A 47 4.11 -18.93 -3.27
CA TYR A 47 5.08 -19.49 -2.34
C TYR A 47 6.49 -19.51 -2.92
N THR A 48 6.61 -19.48 -4.25
CA THR A 48 7.88 -19.35 -4.96
C THR A 48 8.10 -17.93 -5.43
N HIS A 49 9.34 -17.49 -5.52
CA HIS A 49 9.67 -16.20 -6.10
C HIS A 49 9.21 -16.14 -7.56
N PRO A 50 8.34 -15.19 -7.97
CA PRO A 50 7.63 -15.25 -9.24
C PRO A 50 8.54 -15.15 -10.49
N VAL A 51 9.76 -14.63 -10.34
CA VAL A 51 10.71 -14.50 -11.46
C VAL A 51 11.76 -15.61 -11.44
N THR A 52 12.32 -15.93 -10.26
CA THR A 52 13.44 -16.89 -10.17
C THR A 52 13.01 -18.32 -9.89
N GLY A 53 11.75 -18.53 -9.42
CA GLY A 53 11.26 -19.85 -9.01
C GLY A 53 11.82 -20.36 -7.68
N VAL A 54 12.63 -19.56 -6.98
CA VAL A 54 13.26 -19.96 -5.72
C VAL A 54 12.23 -19.97 -4.60
N ILE A 55 12.28 -21.00 -3.75
CA ILE A 55 11.55 -21.06 -2.48
C ILE A 55 12.52 -20.68 -1.37
N GLU A 56 12.24 -19.55 -0.69
CA GLU A 56 13.03 -19.08 0.45
C GLU A 56 12.50 -19.60 1.79
N ASP A 57 11.23 -20.05 1.83
CA ASP A 57 10.65 -20.60 3.06
C ASP A 57 11.35 -21.90 3.47
N SER A 58 11.56 -22.07 4.79
CA SER A 58 12.23 -23.23 5.36
C SER A 58 11.50 -24.56 5.14
N GLY A 59 10.23 -24.54 4.75
CA GLY A 59 9.45 -25.72 4.33
C GLY A 59 9.93 -26.30 3.00
N GLY A 60 10.55 -25.49 2.16
CA GLY A 60 11.11 -25.92 0.87
C GLY A 60 10.07 -26.50 -0.10
N GLU A 61 10.56 -27.23 -1.11
CA GLU A 61 9.70 -27.83 -2.14
C GLU A 61 8.71 -28.86 -1.60
N ALA A 62 9.08 -29.59 -0.53
CA ALA A 62 8.19 -30.56 0.09
C ALA A 62 6.90 -29.94 0.64
N SER A 63 6.93 -28.65 0.95
CA SER A 63 5.77 -27.89 1.45
C SER A 63 5.14 -26.99 0.40
N ALA A 64 5.56 -27.05 -0.88
CA ALA A 64 5.15 -26.08 -1.89
C ALA A 64 3.63 -25.95 -2.05
N ALA A 65 2.90 -27.06 -2.16
CA ALA A 65 1.45 -27.05 -2.30
C ALA A 65 0.74 -26.47 -1.06
N THR A 66 1.19 -26.86 0.13
CA THR A 66 0.64 -26.34 1.41
C THR A 66 0.99 -24.87 1.59
N GLY A 67 2.24 -24.49 1.30
CA GLY A 67 2.71 -23.10 1.39
C GLY A 67 1.98 -22.18 0.40
N GLN A 68 1.69 -22.66 -0.80
CA GLN A 68 0.90 -21.92 -1.79
C GLN A 68 -0.53 -21.66 -1.26
N GLY A 69 -1.23 -22.70 -0.78
CA GLY A 69 -2.58 -22.54 -0.23
C GLY A 69 -2.63 -21.64 1.01
N MET A 70 -1.58 -21.64 1.83
CA MET A 70 -1.46 -20.72 2.97
C MET A 70 -1.26 -19.27 2.50
N ALA A 71 -0.40 -19.03 1.50
CA ALA A 71 -0.19 -17.70 0.94
C ALA A 71 -1.48 -17.14 0.33
N GLU A 72 -2.21 -17.95 -0.44
CA GLU A 72 -3.50 -17.59 -1.04
C GLU A 72 -4.59 -17.28 0.01
N SER A 73 -4.52 -17.93 1.17
CA SER A 73 -5.45 -17.68 2.26
C SER A 73 -5.06 -16.44 3.10
N ALA A 74 -3.78 -16.06 3.09
CA ALA A 74 -3.25 -14.98 3.92
C ALA A 74 -3.42 -13.59 3.29
N VAL A 75 -3.53 -13.50 1.95
CA VAL A 75 -3.63 -12.21 1.24
C VAL A 75 -4.82 -12.23 0.30
N GLY A 76 -5.64 -11.19 0.37
CA GLY A 76 -6.78 -10.99 -0.54
C GLY A 76 -6.36 -10.86 -1.99
N THR A 77 -7.26 -11.24 -2.91
CA THR A 77 -6.99 -11.27 -4.36
C THR A 77 -7.12 -9.91 -5.04
N GLN A 78 -7.49 -8.86 -4.32
CA GLN A 78 -7.62 -7.49 -4.82
C GLN A 78 -6.84 -6.51 -3.95
N GLY A 79 -6.40 -5.41 -4.56
CA GLY A 79 -5.77 -4.28 -3.91
C GLY A 79 -6.07 -2.98 -4.62
N ILE A 80 -5.59 -1.87 -4.06
CA ILE A 80 -5.54 -0.59 -4.74
C ILE A 80 -4.11 -0.09 -4.81
N LEU A 81 -3.75 0.49 -5.95
CA LEU A 81 -2.50 1.21 -6.13
C LEU A 81 -2.81 2.71 -6.20
N GLU A 82 -2.24 3.47 -5.28
CA GLU A 82 -2.25 4.93 -5.27
C GLU A 82 -0.93 5.44 -5.86
N VAL A 83 -1.00 6.29 -6.87
CA VAL A 83 0.16 6.91 -7.52
C VAL A 83 0.05 8.41 -7.35
N THR A 84 0.94 9.00 -6.56
CA THR A 84 0.94 10.44 -6.30
C THR A 84 1.53 11.23 -7.47
N ASP A 85 1.15 12.51 -7.61
CA ASP A 85 1.76 13.40 -8.61
C ASP A 85 3.26 13.63 -8.38
N SER A 86 3.75 13.36 -7.17
CA SER A 86 5.19 13.36 -6.85
C SER A 86 5.92 12.09 -7.32
N GLY A 87 5.22 11.11 -7.90
CA GLY A 87 5.78 9.86 -8.43
C GLY A 87 6.02 8.78 -7.37
N LYS A 88 5.32 8.81 -6.26
CA LYS A 88 5.33 7.74 -5.26
C LYS A 88 4.19 6.77 -5.49
N TYR A 89 4.43 5.52 -5.16
CA TYR A 89 3.50 4.41 -5.32
C TYR A 89 3.19 3.79 -3.96
N TYR A 90 1.91 3.54 -3.69
CA TYR A 90 1.44 2.93 -2.45
C TYR A 90 0.42 1.84 -2.79
N LEU A 91 0.74 0.61 -2.44
CA LEU A 91 -0.14 -0.54 -2.65
C LEU A 91 -0.85 -0.88 -1.34
N THR A 92 -2.17 -0.89 -1.34
CA THR A 92 -2.96 -1.39 -0.21
C THR A 92 -3.53 -2.75 -0.53
N VAL A 93 -3.28 -3.71 0.35
CA VAL A 93 -3.78 -5.10 0.29
C VAL A 93 -4.42 -5.49 1.61
N ARG A 94 -5.29 -6.51 1.59
CA ARG A 94 -5.89 -7.10 2.79
C ARG A 94 -5.17 -8.37 3.19
N PHE A 95 -4.67 -8.40 4.41
CA PHE A 95 -4.24 -9.62 5.06
C PHE A 95 -5.41 -10.24 5.82
N SER A 96 -5.58 -11.55 5.72
CA SER A 96 -6.57 -12.36 6.44
C SER A 96 -5.89 -13.26 7.44
N LEU A 97 -6.67 -13.96 8.28
CA LEU A 97 -6.16 -14.88 9.31
C LEU A 97 -5.26 -14.23 10.37
N MET A 98 -5.46 -12.93 10.62
CA MET A 98 -4.62 -12.17 11.56
C MET A 98 -4.76 -12.61 13.02
N ASP A 99 -5.74 -13.48 13.34
CA ASP A 99 -5.83 -14.17 14.65
C ASP A 99 -4.72 -15.22 14.84
N TYR A 100 -4.15 -15.71 13.74
CA TYR A 100 -3.14 -16.78 13.72
C TYR A 100 -1.79 -16.33 13.22
N ALA A 101 -1.69 -15.09 12.77
CA ALA A 101 -0.47 -14.53 12.19
C ALA A 101 -0.11 -13.19 12.82
N SER A 102 1.16 -12.93 12.99
CA SER A 102 1.66 -11.70 13.57
C SER A 102 2.98 -11.26 12.93
N ARG A 103 3.36 -10.00 13.14
CA ARG A 103 4.66 -9.45 12.77
C ARG A 103 5.06 -9.76 11.33
N HIS A 104 4.24 -9.35 10.37
CA HIS A 104 4.64 -9.40 8.97
C HIS A 104 5.75 -8.36 8.69
N ASP A 105 6.87 -8.85 8.17
CA ASP A 105 7.97 -8.05 7.65
C ASP A 105 7.93 -8.09 6.13
N ILE A 106 7.81 -6.91 5.51
CA ILE A 106 7.66 -6.79 4.06
C ILE A 106 8.89 -6.10 3.47
N SER A 107 9.46 -6.74 2.47
CA SER A 107 10.48 -6.16 1.60
C SER A 107 9.96 -6.08 0.18
N VAL A 108 10.43 -5.11 -0.57
CA VAL A 108 9.96 -4.81 -1.94
C VAL A 108 11.13 -4.80 -2.93
N GLN A 109 10.85 -5.16 -4.18
CA GLN A 109 11.77 -4.99 -5.31
C GLN A 109 10.98 -4.71 -6.60
N ASN A 110 11.58 -4.06 -7.59
CA ASN A 110 11.02 -4.07 -8.94
C ASN A 110 11.19 -5.45 -9.57
N VAL A 111 10.30 -5.78 -10.49
CA VAL A 111 10.47 -6.96 -11.33
C VAL A 111 11.77 -6.83 -12.13
N GLY A 112 12.65 -7.83 -12.00
CA GLY A 112 13.97 -7.85 -12.63
C GLY A 112 15.13 -7.36 -11.75
N ASP A 113 14.86 -6.73 -10.61
CA ASP A 113 15.91 -6.41 -9.64
C ASP A 113 16.39 -7.68 -8.92
N SER A 114 17.60 -7.63 -8.38
CA SER A 114 18.20 -8.75 -7.62
C SER A 114 18.27 -8.48 -6.12
N THR A 115 17.88 -7.30 -5.67
CA THR A 115 17.99 -6.86 -4.27
C THR A 115 16.65 -6.45 -3.70
N TRP A 116 16.45 -6.79 -2.43
CA TRP A 116 15.28 -6.39 -1.65
C TRP A 116 15.55 -5.07 -0.91
N SER A 117 14.55 -4.21 -0.86
CA SER A 117 14.56 -2.98 -0.07
C SER A 117 13.53 -3.06 1.04
N SER A 118 13.87 -2.53 2.22
CA SER A 118 12.90 -2.35 3.30
C SER A 118 11.88 -1.30 2.89
N THR A 119 10.64 -1.44 3.34
CA THR A 119 9.57 -0.49 3.07
C THR A 119 8.78 -0.11 4.31
N SER A 120 8.05 0.99 4.23
CA SER A 120 7.08 1.38 5.23
C SER A 120 5.75 0.65 4.99
N VAL A 121 5.17 0.13 6.07
CA VAL A 121 3.85 -0.49 6.06
C VAL A 121 2.98 0.21 7.10
N THR A 122 1.78 0.60 6.71
CA THR A 122 0.83 1.29 7.59
C THR A 122 -0.52 0.58 7.55
N THR A 123 -1.04 0.18 8.70
CA THR A 123 -2.40 -0.34 8.82
C THR A 123 -3.41 0.77 8.56
N THR A 124 -4.26 0.62 7.57
CA THR A 124 -5.29 1.60 7.17
C THR A 124 -6.68 1.23 7.67
N ALA A 125 -6.94 -0.05 7.86
CA ALA A 125 -8.15 -0.57 8.47
C ALA A 125 -7.90 -1.94 9.13
N THR A 126 -8.77 -2.30 10.05
CA THR A 126 -8.89 -3.65 10.59
C THR A 126 -10.34 -4.08 10.55
N GLY A 127 -10.58 -5.37 10.39
CA GLY A 127 -11.92 -5.95 10.30
C GLY A 127 -11.92 -7.44 10.59
N ALA A 128 -12.92 -8.12 10.10
CA ALA A 128 -13.02 -9.57 10.12
C ALA A 128 -13.79 -10.07 8.90
N ASP A 129 -13.46 -11.26 8.42
CA ASP A 129 -14.17 -11.99 7.39
C ASP A 129 -14.59 -13.39 7.89
N GLY A 130 -15.03 -14.27 6.98
CA GLY A 130 -15.41 -15.63 7.33
C GLY A 130 -14.26 -16.52 7.84
N SER A 131 -13.01 -16.07 7.69
CA SER A 131 -11.79 -16.79 8.09
C SER A 131 -11.17 -16.26 9.39
N GLY A 132 -11.57 -15.08 9.86
CA GLY A 132 -11.04 -14.45 11.08
C GLY A 132 -10.78 -12.96 10.93
N SER A 133 -9.89 -12.43 11.75
CA SER A 133 -9.51 -11.01 11.71
C SER A 133 -8.74 -10.66 10.43
N THR A 134 -8.97 -9.44 9.94
CA THR A 134 -8.29 -8.89 8.76
C THR A 134 -7.59 -7.58 9.05
N GLU A 135 -6.56 -7.27 8.26
CA GLU A 135 -5.83 -6.02 8.29
C GLU A 135 -5.61 -5.50 6.87
N ASP A 136 -5.98 -4.25 6.61
CA ASP A 136 -5.63 -3.57 5.37
C ASP A 136 -4.31 -2.84 5.57
N ALA A 137 -3.30 -3.25 4.83
CA ALA A 137 -1.94 -2.74 4.92
C ALA A 137 -1.57 -1.93 3.67
N CYS A 138 -1.24 -0.67 3.86
CA CYS A 138 -0.70 0.22 2.83
C CYS A 138 0.82 0.15 2.86
N ILE A 139 1.43 -0.21 1.73
CA ILE A 139 2.84 -0.50 1.53
C ILE A 139 3.41 0.50 0.53
N GLU A 140 4.47 1.24 0.88
CA GLU A 140 5.18 2.04 -0.12
C GLU A 140 5.96 1.10 -1.05
N VAL A 141 5.73 1.19 -2.36
CA VAL A 141 6.32 0.29 -3.37
C VAL A 141 7.13 1.09 -4.39
N PRO A 142 8.16 0.49 -5.04
CA PRO A 142 9.04 1.22 -5.94
C PRO A 142 8.37 1.59 -7.27
N SER A 143 7.39 0.82 -7.72
CA SER A 143 6.63 1.06 -8.97
C SER A 143 5.38 0.19 -9.01
N GLU A 144 4.60 0.30 -10.09
CA GLU A 144 3.50 -0.61 -10.41
C GLU A 144 3.98 -2.02 -10.76
N SER A 145 5.24 -2.17 -11.18
CA SER A 145 5.84 -3.47 -11.54
C SER A 145 6.78 -3.95 -10.44
N CYS A 146 6.20 -4.35 -9.31
CA CYS A 146 6.95 -4.71 -8.12
C CYS A 146 6.51 -6.05 -7.53
N ILE A 147 7.38 -6.63 -6.71
CA ILE A 147 7.14 -7.85 -5.95
C ILE A 147 7.34 -7.53 -4.48
N MET A 148 6.43 -8.00 -3.65
CA MET A 148 6.54 -7.98 -2.20
C MET A 148 6.96 -9.36 -1.70
N ARG A 149 7.97 -9.40 -0.84
CA ARG A 149 8.38 -10.56 -0.06
C ARG A 149 7.86 -10.37 1.35
N CYS A 150 6.99 -11.25 1.79
CA CYS A 150 6.42 -11.24 3.14
C CYS A 150 7.06 -12.33 3.99
N SER A 151 7.51 -11.97 5.19
CA SER A 151 7.89 -12.89 6.25
C SER A 151 6.91 -12.71 7.40
N MET A 152 6.00 -13.66 7.57
CA MET A 152 4.89 -13.61 8.53
C MET A 152 5.07 -14.70 9.59
N TYR A 153 5.00 -14.34 10.87
CA TYR A 153 5.02 -15.33 11.93
C TYR A 153 3.65 -16.01 12.04
N VAL A 154 3.62 -17.33 11.94
CA VAL A 154 2.41 -18.15 12.01
C VAL A 154 2.37 -18.87 13.35
N GLU A 155 1.49 -18.44 14.26
CA GLU A 155 1.40 -18.91 15.65
C GLU A 155 1.26 -20.46 15.75
N PRO A 156 0.35 -21.13 15.00
CA PRO A 156 0.23 -22.58 15.06
C PRO A 156 1.48 -23.35 14.61
N MET A 157 2.33 -22.70 13.77
CA MET A 157 3.56 -23.31 13.28
C MET A 157 4.77 -22.96 14.12
N GLY A 158 4.69 -21.94 14.99
CA GLY A 158 5.77 -21.45 15.83
C GLY A 158 6.97 -20.91 15.04
N ARG A 159 6.78 -20.48 13.78
CA ARG A 159 7.83 -19.99 12.90
C ARG A 159 7.35 -18.95 11.89
N ASN A 160 8.29 -18.25 11.29
CA ASN A 160 8.00 -17.43 10.12
C ASN A 160 7.78 -18.31 8.89
N VAL A 161 6.83 -17.86 8.05
CA VAL A 161 6.60 -18.37 6.69
C VAL A 161 6.93 -17.26 5.71
N ILE A 162 7.67 -17.60 4.65
CA ILE A 162 8.08 -16.65 3.61
C ILE A 162 7.28 -16.96 2.35
N PHE A 163 6.63 -15.94 1.79
CA PHE A 163 5.91 -16.00 0.54
C PHE A 163 5.95 -14.65 -0.17
N TYR A 164 5.44 -14.59 -1.39
CA TYR A 164 5.46 -13.42 -2.25
C TYR A 164 4.05 -13.06 -2.70
N PHE A 165 3.86 -11.78 -3.00
CA PHE A 165 2.67 -11.32 -3.70
C PHE A 165 3.02 -10.12 -4.58
N TYR A 166 2.24 -9.90 -5.63
CA TYR A 166 2.48 -8.84 -6.59
C TYR A 166 1.17 -8.39 -7.24
N PRO A 167 1.07 -7.10 -7.62
CA PRO A 167 -0.10 -6.54 -8.27
C PRO A 167 -0.08 -6.77 -9.78
N GLY A 168 -1.27 -6.75 -10.40
CA GLY A 168 -1.48 -6.80 -11.85
C GLY A 168 -2.87 -6.33 -12.25
N ASP A 169 -3.21 -6.38 -13.52
CA ASP A 169 -4.55 -6.11 -14.07
C ASP A 169 -5.17 -4.80 -13.57
N TYR A 170 -4.45 -3.70 -13.76
CA TYR A 170 -4.84 -2.39 -13.25
C TYR A 170 -6.07 -1.82 -13.95
N GLN A 171 -7.02 -1.34 -13.17
CA GLN A 171 -8.23 -0.66 -13.63
C GLN A 171 -8.32 0.71 -12.94
N SER A 172 -8.61 1.76 -13.70
CA SER A 172 -8.71 3.12 -13.17
C SER A 172 -9.82 3.25 -12.13
N GLY A 173 -9.49 3.92 -11.04
CA GLY A 173 -10.38 4.19 -9.92
C GLY A 173 -10.35 3.11 -8.84
N ASN A 174 -10.94 3.43 -7.68
CA ASN A 174 -11.13 2.48 -6.59
C ASN A 174 -12.49 1.80 -6.72
N GLN A 175 -12.49 0.52 -7.06
CA GLN A 175 -13.68 -0.33 -7.17
C GLN A 175 -13.81 -1.30 -5.98
N THR A 176 -13.06 -1.05 -4.90
CA THR A 176 -13.01 -1.87 -3.69
C THR A 176 -13.50 -1.08 -2.48
N ASP A 177 -13.53 -1.72 -1.31
CA ASP A 177 -13.81 -1.09 -0.02
C ASP A 177 -12.55 -0.53 0.68
N PHE A 178 -11.37 -0.64 0.06
CA PHE A 178 -10.13 -0.09 0.62
C PHE A 178 -10.18 1.44 0.75
N LYS A 179 -9.61 1.94 1.83
CA LYS A 179 -9.45 3.38 2.05
C LYS A 179 -8.23 3.91 1.30
N THR A 180 -8.43 4.98 0.54
CA THR A 180 -7.32 5.78 -0.02
C THR A 180 -6.76 6.68 1.07
N VAL A 181 -5.46 6.71 1.25
CA VAL A 181 -4.80 7.46 2.33
C VAL A 181 -3.72 8.41 1.85
N ASN A 182 -3.12 8.16 0.68
CA ASN A 182 -2.03 8.94 0.13
C ASN A 182 -2.46 9.84 -1.03
N VAL A 183 -3.53 9.47 -1.74
CA VAL A 183 -4.07 10.23 -2.88
C VAL A 183 -5.47 10.71 -2.58
N MET A 184 -5.71 12.01 -2.72
CA MET A 184 -7.07 12.52 -2.82
C MET A 184 -7.58 12.23 -4.23
N GLY A 185 -8.52 11.30 -4.36
CA GLY A 185 -9.12 10.95 -5.65
C GLY A 185 -9.73 12.18 -6.30
N THR A 186 -9.13 12.66 -7.37
CA THR A 186 -9.81 13.56 -8.29
C THR A 186 -10.79 12.74 -9.10
N SER A 187 -12.09 13.06 -8.98
CA SER A 187 -13.16 12.46 -9.80
C SER A 187 -13.05 12.82 -11.29
N GLU A 188 -11.88 13.26 -11.75
CA GLU A 188 -11.63 13.65 -13.15
C GLU A 188 -11.21 12.50 -14.07
N GLY A 189 -10.71 11.38 -13.51
CA GLY A 189 -10.37 10.19 -14.33
C GLY A 189 -11.58 9.59 -15.05
N SER A 190 -12.79 9.75 -14.51
CA SER A 190 -14.03 9.27 -15.14
C SER A 190 -14.49 10.12 -16.33
N LYS A 191 -14.18 11.42 -16.35
CA LYS A 191 -14.60 12.32 -17.45
C LYS A 191 -13.70 12.16 -18.67
N LYS A 192 -12.39 11.99 -18.49
CA LYS A 192 -11.46 11.85 -19.61
C LYS A 192 -11.60 10.51 -20.35
N ALA A 193 -11.96 9.43 -19.63
CA ALA A 193 -12.26 8.14 -20.25
C ALA A 193 -13.60 8.15 -21.03
N GLN A 194 -14.58 8.98 -20.63
CA GLN A 194 -15.83 9.17 -21.39
C GLN A 194 -15.64 10.08 -22.60
N GLU A 195 -14.81 11.12 -22.54
CA GLU A 195 -14.49 11.96 -23.69
C GLU A 195 -13.77 11.18 -24.80
N ILE A 196 -12.80 10.32 -24.46
CA ILE A 196 -12.09 9.48 -25.45
C ILE A 196 -13.05 8.48 -26.12
N LYS A 197 -14.01 7.92 -25.40
CA LYS A 197 -15.02 7.01 -25.99
C LYS A 197 -16.05 7.75 -26.88
N THR A 198 -16.32 9.02 -26.62
CA THR A 198 -17.24 9.82 -27.40
C THR A 198 -16.60 10.28 -28.72
N GLU A 199 -15.33 10.65 -28.72
CA GLU A 199 -14.59 10.99 -29.94
C GLU A 199 -14.35 9.79 -30.86
N GLN A 200 -14.14 8.58 -30.29
CA GLN A 200 -13.96 7.37 -31.10
C GLN A 200 -15.24 6.86 -31.76
N ASN A 201 -16.41 7.12 -31.16
CA ASN A 201 -17.70 6.78 -31.76
C ASN A 201 -18.14 7.76 -32.86
N ASP A 202 -17.67 9.00 -32.84
CA ASP A 202 -18.00 9.98 -33.90
C ASP A 202 -17.12 9.79 -35.15
N THR A 203 -15.90 9.28 -35.01
CA THR A 203 -15.01 8.92 -36.16
C THR A 203 -15.50 7.70 -36.93
N ASP A 204 -16.04 6.69 -36.23
CA ASP A 204 -16.56 5.48 -36.89
C ASP A 204 -17.88 5.74 -37.66
N LYS A 205 -18.68 6.74 -37.27
CA LYS A 205 -19.89 7.14 -38.00
C LYS A 205 -19.63 7.91 -39.28
N LEU A 206 -18.50 8.58 -39.40
CA LEU A 206 -18.15 9.37 -40.58
C LEU A 206 -17.58 8.49 -41.72
N ASP A 207 -17.06 7.32 -41.42
CA ASP A 207 -16.45 6.38 -42.41
C ASP A 207 -17.52 5.49 -43.08
N GLU A 208 -18.68 5.27 -42.45
CA GLU A 208 -19.74 4.45 -42.99
C GLU A 208 -20.64 5.26 -43.98
N SER A 209 -20.70 6.60 -43.84
CA SER A 209 -21.45 7.48 -44.75
C SER A 209 -20.80 7.72 -46.10
N SER A 210 -19.51 7.33 -46.28
CA SER A 210 -18.71 7.56 -47.48
C SER A 210 -18.70 6.37 -48.45
N ARG A 211 -19.39 5.26 -48.15
CA ARG A 211 -19.40 4.03 -48.93
C ARG A 211 -20.69 3.72 -49.71
N GLU A 212 -21.68 4.62 -49.62
CA GLU A 212 -22.93 4.53 -50.42
C GLU A 212 -23.08 5.69 -51.37
N THR A 213 -22.13 5.84 -52.33
CA THR A 213 -22.36 6.62 -53.57
C THR A 213 -21.54 6.04 -54.69
#